data_409e2b369eff11a88eccae9d8098763b
#
_entry.id   409e2b369eff11a88eccae9d8098763b
#
_cell.length_a   1.000
_cell.length_b   1.000
_cell.length_c   1.000
_cell.angle_alpha   90.00
_cell.angle_beta   90.00
_cell.angle_gamma   90.00
#
_symmetry.space_group_name_H-M   'P 1'
#
loop_
_entity.id
_entity.type
_entity.pdbx_description
1 polymer ?
#
loop_
_entity_poly.entity_id
_entity_poly.type
_entity_poly.pdbx_seq_one_letter_code
_entity_poly.pdbx_strand_id
1 'polypeptide(L)'
;MRVAHVITRLIVGGAQENTASTVLGLHEKPGVNIRLYCGPTTGPEGSLEPLVQKVDGLFHRVPNLIRPVRPLSDWLAYRQLKRAFASFRPDIVHTHSGKAGFIGRLAAKRAGVPKIIHSIHGPSFGPFQGWATNALFCGAERFAGRMTDHFVTVADAMRDQYLAAGISQADDYTRIPSGFDLQPFLDAENSPTKRASLGLSPGDFVVGKIARLFELKGHDDLFAIAPRLAKRIPNIRFLLVGDGVWRGRFERLAKEIGCDQNFIFTGLVPPSEIPSLVGVMDALVHLSRREGLPRALPQAMAAAKPVVAFDCDGAGEVCLDGKTGHLIEPGDLPKLEERLAKLANDAPLRTALGQAGRKLVEEEFTVEQLVERQYELYKRLLA
;
A
#
# COMPACT_ATOMS: atom_id res chain seq x y z
N MET A 1 -2.30 4.00 28.43
CA MET A 1 -1.56 4.95 27.57
C MET A 1 -2.52 5.75 26.70
N ARG A 2 -2.21 7.04 26.46
CA ARG A 2 -2.98 7.92 25.56
C ARG A 2 -2.19 8.09 24.27
N VAL A 3 -2.83 7.77 23.15
CA VAL A 3 -2.16 7.79 21.84
C VAL A 3 -2.94 8.70 20.88
N ALA A 4 -2.23 9.59 20.19
CA ALA A 4 -2.80 10.45 19.17
C ALA A 4 -2.21 10.09 17.79
N HIS A 5 -3.03 9.57 16.89
CA HIS A 5 -2.65 9.38 15.49
C HIS A 5 -2.97 10.61 14.66
N VAL A 6 -2.14 10.92 13.67
CA VAL A 6 -2.34 12.05 12.75
C VAL A 6 -2.13 11.61 11.31
N ILE A 7 -3.14 11.83 10.47
CA ILE A 7 -3.06 11.56 9.03
C ILE A 7 -3.69 12.71 8.21
N THR A 8 -3.20 12.94 6.99
CA THR A 8 -3.68 14.07 6.17
C THR A 8 -5.13 13.88 5.69
N ARG A 9 -5.53 12.66 5.33
CA ARG A 9 -6.87 12.30 4.84
C ARG A 9 -7.07 10.79 4.92
N LEU A 10 -8.32 10.32 4.93
CA LEU A 10 -8.71 8.91 5.01
C LEU A 10 -9.42 8.45 3.71
N ILE A 11 -8.79 8.63 2.55
CA ILE A 11 -9.27 8.00 1.31
C ILE A 11 -9.04 6.48 1.35
N VAL A 12 -9.69 5.73 0.47
CA VAL A 12 -9.37 4.32 0.26
C VAL A 12 -7.96 4.20 -0.35
N GLY A 13 -7.03 3.60 0.40
CA GLY A 13 -5.63 3.46 0.00
C GLY A 13 -4.77 2.84 1.09
N GLY A 14 -3.60 2.29 0.72
CA GLY A 14 -2.79 1.45 1.62
C GLY A 14 -2.41 2.09 2.96
N ALA A 15 -1.85 3.31 2.93
CA ALA A 15 -1.48 4.02 4.16
C ALA A 15 -2.68 4.34 5.06
N GLN A 16 -3.80 4.70 4.45
CA GLN A 16 -5.00 5.09 5.14
C GLN A 16 -5.73 3.90 5.76
N GLU A 17 -5.80 2.79 5.02
CA GLU A 17 -6.36 1.54 5.55
C GLU A 17 -5.50 0.98 6.69
N ASN A 18 -4.17 0.97 6.51
CA ASN A 18 -3.25 0.61 7.60
C ASN A 18 -3.52 1.47 8.84
N THR A 19 -3.62 2.81 8.70
CA THR A 19 -3.88 3.71 9.83
C THR A 19 -5.24 3.44 10.46
N ALA A 20 -6.30 3.27 9.65
CA ALA A 20 -7.64 3.00 10.15
C ALA A 20 -7.70 1.66 10.93
N SER A 21 -7.15 0.59 10.37
CA SER A 21 -7.07 -0.72 11.03
C SER A 21 -6.26 -0.65 12.33
N THR A 22 -5.13 0.07 12.32
CA THR A 22 -4.31 0.27 13.52
C THR A 22 -5.08 0.99 14.63
N VAL A 23 -5.76 2.09 14.32
CA VAL A 23 -6.47 2.86 15.38
C VAL A 23 -7.69 2.13 15.89
N LEU A 24 -8.43 1.42 15.02
CA LEU A 24 -9.57 0.61 15.42
C LEU A 24 -9.13 -0.57 16.31
N GLY A 25 -8.12 -1.32 15.90
CA GLY A 25 -7.63 -2.45 16.69
C GLY A 25 -6.95 -2.02 18.01
N LEU A 26 -6.23 -0.91 18.03
CA LEU A 26 -5.67 -0.36 19.26
C LEU A 26 -6.73 0.17 20.23
N HIS A 27 -7.87 0.64 19.71
CA HIS A 27 -8.99 1.05 20.55
C HIS A 27 -9.54 -0.11 21.40
N GLU A 28 -9.50 -1.34 20.88
CA GLU A 28 -9.93 -2.54 21.58
C GLU A 28 -8.91 -3.05 22.62
N LYS A 29 -7.68 -2.52 22.62
CA LYS A 29 -6.64 -2.96 23.55
C LYS A 29 -6.85 -2.37 24.94
N PRO A 30 -6.71 -3.16 26.02
CA PRO A 30 -6.92 -2.70 27.39
C PRO A 30 -5.95 -1.57 27.77
N GLY A 31 -6.49 -0.53 28.39
CA GLY A 31 -5.70 0.61 28.86
C GLY A 31 -5.20 1.55 27.76
N VAL A 32 -5.70 1.44 26.54
CA VAL A 32 -5.40 2.35 25.44
C VAL A 32 -6.55 3.36 25.27
N ASN A 33 -6.22 4.64 25.35
CA ASN A 33 -7.12 5.74 24.98
C ASN A 33 -6.53 6.39 23.72
N ILE A 34 -7.20 6.21 22.59
CA ILE A 34 -6.68 6.58 21.29
C ILE A 34 -7.56 7.64 20.60
N ARG A 35 -6.92 8.57 19.89
CA ARG A 35 -7.58 9.56 19.04
C ARG A 35 -6.92 9.63 17.67
N LEU A 36 -7.75 9.75 16.62
CA LEU A 36 -7.28 9.96 15.25
C LEU A 36 -7.61 11.38 14.80
N TYR A 37 -6.58 12.18 14.56
CA TYR A 37 -6.69 13.52 14.00
C TYR A 37 -6.50 13.45 12.48
N CYS A 38 -7.53 13.86 11.74
CA CYS A 38 -7.57 13.73 10.29
C CYS A 38 -8.05 15.02 9.62
N GLY A 39 -7.41 15.39 8.52
CA GLY A 39 -7.88 16.46 7.66
C GLY A 39 -9.11 16.04 6.84
N PRO A 40 -9.68 16.96 6.03
CA PRO A 40 -10.81 16.66 5.15
C PRO A 40 -10.44 15.58 4.12
N THR A 41 -11.29 14.56 4.00
CA THR A 41 -11.14 13.52 2.99
C THR A 41 -11.91 13.91 1.73
N THR A 42 -11.16 14.11 0.65
CA THR A 42 -11.69 14.42 -0.68
C THR A 42 -10.94 13.60 -1.72
N GLY A 43 -11.67 13.08 -2.71
CA GLY A 43 -11.12 12.31 -3.82
C GLY A 43 -12.10 11.29 -4.36
N PRO A 44 -11.89 10.80 -5.58
CA PRO A 44 -12.77 9.81 -6.21
C PRO A 44 -12.58 8.39 -5.62
N GLU A 45 -11.52 8.18 -4.83
CA GLU A 45 -11.15 6.87 -4.29
C GLU A 45 -12.09 6.37 -3.17
N GLY A 46 -13.00 7.23 -2.71
CA GLY A 46 -13.87 6.94 -1.56
C GLY A 46 -13.24 7.33 -0.22
N SER A 47 -13.97 7.09 0.89
CA SER A 47 -13.61 7.51 2.24
C SER A 47 -13.70 6.38 3.25
N LEU A 48 -12.69 6.26 4.11
CA LEU A 48 -12.67 5.38 5.28
C LEU A 48 -13.15 6.08 6.57
N GLU A 49 -13.49 7.38 6.51
CA GLU A 49 -13.99 8.11 7.68
C GLU A 49 -15.20 7.45 8.35
N PRO A 50 -16.20 6.93 7.59
CA PRO A 50 -17.36 6.27 8.21
C PRO A 50 -16.99 5.08 9.11
N LEU A 51 -15.86 4.39 8.84
CA LEU A 51 -15.42 3.27 9.67
C LEU A 51 -14.94 3.74 11.04
N VAL A 52 -14.11 4.79 11.09
CA VAL A 52 -13.55 5.30 12.33
C VAL A 52 -14.52 6.20 13.10
N GLN A 53 -15.51 6.81 12.44
CA GLN A 53 -16.54 7.63 13.06
C GLN A 53 -17.60 6.82 13.83
N LYS A 54 -17.69 5.50 13.58
CA LYS A 54 -18.57 4.60 14.36
C LYS A 54 -18.16 4.46 15.82
N VAL A 55 -16.90 4.79 16.13
CA VAL A 55 -16.34 4.69 17.47
C VAL A 55 -16.32 6.08 18.11
N ASP A 56 -17.07 6.24 19.18
CA ASP A 56 -17.19 7.51 19.91
C ASP A 56 -15.83 8.00 20.41
N GLY A 57 -15.55 9.30 20.19
CA GLY A 57 -14.34 9.95 20.67
C GLY A 57 -13.05 9.56 19.92
N LEU A 58 -13.10 8.63 18.96
CA LEU A 58 -11.92 8.22 18.19
C LEU A 58 -11.54 9.25 17.13
N PHE A 59 -12.48 9.74 16.34
CA PHE A 59 -12.23 10.59 15.18
C PHE A 59 -12.31 12.08 15.50
N HIS A 60 -11.27 12.84 15.17
CA HIS A 60 -11.20 14.30 15.35
C HIS A 60 -10.80 14.99 14.06
N ARG A 61 -11.69 15.85 13.54
CA ARG A 61 -11.45 16.63 12.31
C ARG A 61 -10.46 17.77 12.56
N VAL A 62 -9.46 17.90 11.66
CA VAL A 62 -8.53 19.02 11.58
C VAL A 62 -8.75 19.73 10.23
N PRO A 63 -9.68 20.70 10.14
CA PRO A 63 -10.16 21.23 8.86
C PRO A 63 -9.07 21.82 7.96
N ASN A 64 -8.01 22.35 8.54
CA ASN A 64 -6.92 22.99 7.80
C ASN A 64 -5.79 22.04 7.39
N LEU A 65 -5.82 20.76 7.80
CA LEU A 65 -4.83 19.74 7.41
C LEU A 65 -5.16 19.19 6.01
N ILE A 66 -4.95 19.99 4.98
CA ILE A 66 -5.27 19.67 3.58
C ILE A 66 -4.02 19.19 2.83
N ARG A 67 -4.19 18.39 1.76
CA ARG A 67 -3.05 17.81 1.00
C ARG A 67 -2.16 18.86 0.33
N PRO A 68 -2.68 19.90 -0.38
CA PRO A 68 -1.85 20.93 -1.00
C PRO A 68 -1.06 21.72 0.05
N VAL A 69 0.16 22.10 -0.28
CA VAL A 69 0.96 23.01 0.57
C VAL A 69 0.37 24.41 0.47
N ARG A 70 -0.14 24.91 1.61
CA ARG A 70 -0.72 26.26 1.76
C ARG A 70 -0.25 26.82 3.11
N PRO A 71 0.68 27.78 3.14
CA PRO A 71 1.32 28.22 4.39
C PRO A 71 0.36 28.62 5.50
N LEU A 72 -0.71 29.36 5.17
CA LEU A 72 -1.70 29.79 6.17
C LEU A 72 -2.50 28.59 6.72
N SER A 73 -2.99 27.70 5.82
CA SER A 73 -3.69 26.49 6.26
C SER A 73 -2.79 25.57 7.07
N ASP A 74 -1.54 25.45 6.68
CA ASP A 74 -0.55 24.60 7.36
C ASP A 74 -0.23 25.14 8.76
N TRP A 75 -0.10 26.45 8.89
CA TRP A 75 0.05 27.10 10.19
C TRP A 75 -1.20 26.93 11.08
N LEU A 76 -2.41 27.06 10.52
CA LEU A 76 -3.66 26.83 11.25
C LEU A 76 -3.77 25.36 11.69
N ALA A 77 -3.45 24.39 10.81
CA ALA A 77 -3.41 22.96 11.15
C ALA A 77 -2.42 22.69 12.29
N TYR A 78 -1.22 23.25 12.22
CA TYR A 78 -0.23 23.17 13.28
C TYR A 78 -0.79 23.69 14.62
N ARG A 79 -1.42 24.88 14.63
CA ARG A 79 -2.02 25.45 15.85
C ARG A 79 -3.15 24.60 16.41
N GLN A 80 -3.99 24.04 15.53
CA GLN A 80 -5.10 23.14 15.93
C GLN A 80 -4.54 21.86 16.59
N LEU A 81 -3.58 21.19 15.94
CA LEU A 81 -2.94 19.99 16.47
C LEU A 81 -2.21 20.27 17.79
N LYS A 82 -1.45 21.37 17.89
CA LYS A 82 -0.76 21.74 19.13
C LYS A 82 -1.75 21.92 20.30
N ARG A 83 -2.89 22.61 20.07
CA ARG A 83 -3.94 22.77 21.09
C ARG A 83 -4.58 21.44 21.45
N ALA A 84 -4.86 20.60 20.46
CA ALA A 84 -5.46 19.31 20.66
C ALA A 84 -4.55 18.40 21.51
N PHE A 85 -3.23 18.39 21.25
CA PHE A 85 -2.26 17.62 22.03
C PHE A 85 -2.10 18.20 23.46
N ALA A 86 -2.07 19.50 23.61
CA ALA A 86 -2.01 20.13 24.94
C ALA A 86 -3.24 19.78 25.80
N SER A 87 -4.43 19.65 25.18
CA SER A 87 -5.67 19.26 25.86
C SER A 87 -5.74 17.76 26.14
N PHE A 88 -5.46 16.91 25.14
CA PHE A 88 -5.53 15.46 25.27
C PHE A 88 -4.38 14.87 26.09
N ARG A 89 -3.21 15.55 26.09
CA ARG A 89 -1.98 15.12 26.77
C ARG A 89 -1.59 13.68 26.39
N PRO A 90 -1.38 13.38 25.09
CA PRO A 90 -0.99 12.05 24.67
C PRO A 90 0.40 11.68 25.20
N ASP A 91 0.58 10.42 25.56
CA ASP A 91 1.88 9.83 25.89
C ASP A 91 2.68 9.61 24.59
N ILE A 92 1.95 9.30 23.49
CA ILE A 92 2.51 9.09 22.16
C ILE A 92 1.73 9.92 21.12
N VAL A 93 2.44 10.60 20.24
CA VAL A 93 1.91 11.08 18.95
C VAL A 93 2.50 10.25 17.83
N HIS A 94 1.65 9.56 17.08
CA HIS A 94 2.04 8.76 15.93
C HIS A 94 1.53 9.40 14.63
N THR A 95 2.44 9.82 13.77
CA THR A 95 2.13 10.56 12.54
C THR A 95 2.27 9.67 11.30
N HIS A 96 1.42 9.90 10.30
CA HIS A 96 1.38 9.14 9.05
C HIS A 96 1.42 10.06 7.84
N SER A 97 2.13 9.66 6.77
CA SER A 97 2.25 10.41 5.51
C SER A 97 3.04 11.72 5.61
N GLY A 98 3.58 12.21 4.50
CA GLY A 98 4.53 13.32 4.48
C GLY A 98 4.03 14.60 5.17
N LYS A 99 2.88 15.17 4.74
CA LYS A 99 2.42 16.47 5.27
C LYS A 99 1.93 16.39 6.73
N ALA A 100 1.06 15.43 7.04
CA ALA A 100 0.62 15.20 8.43
C ALA A 100 1.80 14.78 9.30
N GLY A 101 2.74 14.01 8.72
CA GLY A 101 4.00 13.65 9.37
C GLY A 101 4.80 14.86 9.80
N PHE A 102 5.03 15.81 8.90
CA PHE A 102 5.81 17.02 9.20
C PHE A 102 5.11 17.92 10.22
N ILE A 103 3.86 18.32 9.94
CA ILE A 103 3.09 19.26 10.79
C ILE A 103 2.79 18.64 12.15
N GLY A 104 2.45 17.35 12.19
CA GLY A 104 2.13 16.62 13.43
C GLY A 104 3.32 16.48 14.35
N ARG A 105 4.50 16.11 13.82
CA ARG A 105 5.76 16.03 14.61
C ARG A 105 6.14 17.37 15.21
N LEU A 106 6.06 18.45 14.40
CA LEU A 106 6.31 19.81 14.89
C LEU A 106 5.34 20.24 15.99
N ALA A 107 4.03 19.94 15.82
CA ALA A 107 3.02 20.25 16.82
C ALA A 107 3.22 19.45 18.11
N ALA A 108 3.56 18.16 18.01
CA ALA A 108 3.83 17.28 19.13
C ALA A 108 5.05 17.74 19.94
N LYS A 109 6.16 18.05 19.27
CA LYS A 109 7.38 18.60 19.92
C LYS A 109 7.09 19.88 20.70
N ARG A 110 6.31 20.78 20.08
CA ARG A 110 5.95 22.07 20.70
C ARG A 110 4.85 21.96 21.78
N ALA A 111 4.14 20.86 21.84
CA ALA A 111 3.19 20.55 22.89
C ALA A 111 3.82 19.76 24.05
N GLY A 112 5.12 19.41 23.95
CA GLY A 112 5.83 18.64 24.99
C GLY A 112 5.40 17.17 25.08
N VAL A 113 5.00 16.57 23.96
CA VAL A 113 4.62 15.14 23.92
C VAL A 113 5.84 14.26 24.22
N PRO A 114 5.75 13.27 25.11
CA PRO A 114 6.88 12.46 25.55
C PRO A 114 7.51 11.63 24.42
N LYS A 115 6.68 10.98 23.57
CA LYS A 115 7.15 10.14 22.46
C LYS A 115 6.49 10.53 21.15
N ILE A 116 7.31 10.73 20.12
CA ILE A 116 6.89 11.09 18.78
C ILE A 116 7.32 10.00 17.82
N ILE A 117 6.34 9.33 17.20
CA ILE A 117 6.55 8.23 16.25
C ILE A 117 6.11 8.66 14.85
N HIS A 118 6.80 8.16 13.82
CA HIS A 118 6.41 8.40 12.43
C HIS A 118 6.39 7.13 11.62
N SER A 119 5.23 6.82 10.99
CA SER A 119 5.10 5.71 10.03
C SER A 119 5.42 6.13 8.61
N ILE A 120 6.31 5.38 7.97
CA ILE A 120 6.72 5.52 6.58
C ILE A 120 5.98 4.45 5.78
N HIS A 121 4.92 4.86 5.06
CA HIS A 121 4.10 3.96 4.22
C HIS A 121 4.57 3.89 2.77
N GLY A 122 5.53 4.69 2.41
CA GLY A 122 6.13 4.80 1.10
C GLY A 122 7.06 6.01 1.04
N PRO A 123 7.97 6.06 0.07
CA PRO A 123 8.99 7.09 0.05
C PRO A 123 8.40 8.48 -0.16
N SER A 124 8.77 9.41 0.72
CA SER A 124 8.43 10.84 0.59
C SER A 124 9.36 11.58 -0.36
N PHE A 125 10.55 11.03 -0.60
CA PHE A 125 11.61 11.56 -1.48
C PHE A 125 12.25 10.39 -2.26
N GLY A 126 12.96 10.68 -3.35
CA GLY A 126 13.62 9.66 -4.15
C GLY A 126 13.81 10.09 -5.61
N PRO A 127 14.45 9.24 -6.44
CA PRO A 127 14.82 9.57 -7.83
C PRO A 127 13.62 9.81 -8.78
N PHE A 128 12.43 9.44 -8.35
CA PHE A 128 11.19 9.68 -9.10
C PHE A 128 10.75 11.16 -9.09
N GLN A 129 11.44 12.00 -8.38
CA GLN A 129 11.19 13.47 -8.31
C GLN A 129 12.35 14.23 -8.95
N GLY A 130 12.08 15.43 -9.46
CA GLY A 130 13.13 16.33 -9.87
C GLY A 130 14.06 16.67 -8.70
N TRP A 131 15.35 16.88 -8.98
CA TRP A 131 16.40 17.03 -7.95
C TRP A 131 16.08 18.08 -6.88
N ALA A 132 15.52 19.24 -7.26
CA ALA A 132 15.19 20.31 -6.32
C ALA A 132 14.05 19.90 -5.36
N THR A 133 13.00 19.26 -5.89
CA THR A 133 11.88 18.74 -5.10
C THR A 133 12.34 17.64 -4.17
N ASN A 134 13.20 16.74 -4.66
CA ASN A 134 13.79 15.67 -3.87
C ASN A 134 14.64 16.22 -2.73
N ALA A 135 15.51 17.19 -2.99
CA ALA A 135 16.33 17.83 -1.97
C ALA A 135 15.49 18.54 -0.90
N LEU A 136 14.41 19.22 -1.31
CA LEU A 136 13.49 19.89 -0.40
C LEU A 136 12.79 18.88 0.54
N PHE A 137 12.23 17.78 0.00
CA PHE A 137 11.53 16.80 0.81
C PHE A 137 12.49 15.98 1.68
N CYS A 138 13.67 15.63 1.17
CA CYS A 138 14.70 14.98 1.98
C CYS A 138 15.16 15.89 3.13
N GLY A 139 15.38 17.19 2.87
CA GLY A 139 15.71 18.18 3.91
C GLY A 139 14.61 18.33 4.96
N ALA A 140 13.33 18.35 4.52
CA ALA A 140 12.19 18.41 5.42
C ALA A 140 12.10 17.15 6.31
N GLU A 141 12.32 15.95 5.75
CA GLU A 141 12.33 14.70 6.52
C GLU A 141 13.53 14.62 7.48
N ARG A 142 14.73 15.07 7.08
CA ARG A 142 15.88 15.19 7.99
C ARG A 142 15.60 16.13 9.15
N PHE A 143 14.98 17.28 8.89
CA PHE A 143 14.62 18.23 9.94
C PHE A 143 13.57 17.61 10.89
N ALA A 144 12.51 17.02 10.36
CA ALA A 144 11.46 16.41 11.15
C ALA A 144 11.96 15.14 11.89
N GLY A 145 12.92 14.42 11.31
CA GLY A 145 13.59 13.26 11.91
C GLY A 145 14.25 13.58 13.25
N ARG A 146 14.83 14.79 13.39
CA ARG A 146 15.43 15.24 14.68
C ARG A 146 14.41 15.40 15.82
N MET A 147 13.13 15.41 15.51
CA MET A 147 12.03 15.51 16.48
C MET A 147 11.30 14.18 16.65
N THR A 148 11.76 13.12 15.99
CA THR A 148 11.12 11.80 15.97
C THR A 148 11.91 10.87 16.88
N ASP A 149 11.24 10.29 17.87
CA ASP A 149 11.85 9.34 18.79
C ASP A 149 11.94 7.93 18.20
N HIS A 150 11.01 7.57 17.29
CA HIS A 150 11.01 6.27 16.64
C HIS A 150 10.29 6.29 15.29
N PHE A 151 10.75 5.47 14.36
CA PHE A 151 10.16 5.29 13.05
C PHE A 151 9.55 3.88 12.91
N VAL A 152 8.38 3.82 12.29
CA VAL A 152 7.77 2.57 11.86
C VAL A 152 7.83 2.51 10.34
N THR A 153 8.37 1.42 9.78
CA THR A 153 8.41 1.21 8.34
C THR A 153 7.55 0.00 7.95
N VAL A 154 6.84 0.09 6.85
CA VAL A 154 6.04 -1.04 6.34
C VAL A 154 6.91 -2.09 5.65
N ALA A 155 8.13 -1.72 5.29
CA ALA A 155 9.13 -2.56 4.62
C ALA A 155 10.54 -2.09 5.03
N ASP A 156 11.50 -3.01 5.07
CA ASP A 156 12.91 -2.69 5.36
C ASP A 156 13.52 -1.76 4.31
N ALA A 157 13.13 -1.91 3.04
CA ALA A 157 13.55 -1.00 1.97
C ALA A 157 13.26 0.48 2.30
N MET A 158 12.19 0.77 3.03
CA MET A 158 11.89 2.15 3.47
C MET A 158 12.85 2.62 4.56
N ARG A 159 13.22 1.75 5.50
CA ARG A 159 14.27 2.03 6.50
C ARG A 159 15.58 2.34 5.81
N ASP A 160 16.01 1.49 4.90
CA ASP A 160 17.30 1.59 4.24
C ASP A 160 17.41 2.87 3.41
N GLN A 161 16.32 3.28 2.74
CA GLN A 161 16.25 4.56 2.03
C GLN A 161 16.40 5.76 2.99
N TYR A 162 15.76 5.73 4.14
CA TYR A 162 15.85 6.81 5.13
C TYR A 162 17.23 6.85 5.80
N LEU A 163 17.82 5.69 6.12
CA LEU A 163 19.19 5.60 6.63
C LEU A 163 20.20 6.12 5.62
N ALA A 164 20.10 5.75 4.34
CA ALA A 164 20.94 6.28 3.26
C ALA A 164 20.81 7.80 3.10
N ALA A 165 19.64 8.35 3.44
CA ALA A 165 19.43 9.79 3.47
C ALA A 165 19.95 10.47 4.75
N GLY A 166 20.57 9.75 5.70
CA GLY A 166 21.06 10.28 6.96
C GLY A 166 19.94 10.69 7.92
N ILE A 167 18.80 9.99 7.90
CA ILE A 167 17.68 10.25 8.80
C ILE A 167 17.69 9.19 9.90
N SER A 168 18.04 9.62 11.12
CA SER A 168 18.15 8.78 12.31
C SER A 168 19.16 7.63 12.19
N GLN A 169 19.12 6.65 13.06
CA GLN A 169 19.99 5.48 13.11
C GLN A 169 19.17 4.18 13.14
N ALA A 170 19.80 3.03 12.84
CA ALA A 170 19.09 1.78 12.63
C ALA A 170 18.18 1.34 13.79
N ASP A 171 18.63 1.57 15.02
CA ASP A 171 17.89 1.20 16.24
C ASP A 171 16.62 2.04 16.47
N ASP A 172 16.51 3.18 15.78
CA ASP A 172 15.31 4.03 15.81
C ASP A 172 14.20 3.54 14.89
N TYR A 173 14.38 2.41 14.19
CA TYR A 173 13.40 1.87 13.25
C TYR A 173 12.85 0.52 13.71
N THR A 174 11.56 0.33 13.53
CA THR A 174 10.91 -0.98 13.63
C THR A 174 10.09 -1.23 12.38
N ARG A 175 10.35 -2.37 11.72
CA ARG A 175 9.51 -2.83 10.62
C ARG A 175 8.21 -3.41 11.19
N ILE A 176 7.08 -2.84 10.78
CA ILE A 176 5.73 -3.36 11.05
C ILE A 176 4.99 -3.39 9.71
N PRO A 177 4.90 -4.56 9.04
CA PRO A 177 4.18 -4.70 7.80
C PRO A 177 2.73 -4.24 7.91
N SER A 178 2.17 -3.74 6.81
CA SER A 178 0.75 -3.41 6.76
C SER A 178 -0.10 -4.65 6.94
N GLY A 179 -1.08 -4.59 7.84
CA GLY A 179 -2.11 -5.62 7.97
C GLY A 179 -3.25 -5.38 6.99
N PHE A 180 -3.84 -6.47 6.53
CA PHE A 180 -4.97 -6.45 5.59
C PHE A 180 -6.10 -7.33 6.13
N ASP A 181 -7.34 -6.97 5.81
CA ASP A 181 -8.46 -7.89 5.93
C ASP A 181 -8.32 -8.93 4.82
N LEU A 182 -7.78 -10.10 5.20
CA LEU A 182 -7.47 -11.19 4.28
C LEU A 182 -8.68 -12.10 4.02
N GLN A 183 -9.66 -12.14 4.92
CA GLN A 183 -10.75 -13.12 4.85
C GLN A 183 -11.50 -13.11 3.50
N PRO A 184 -11.88 -11.97 2.91
CA PRO A 184 -12.54 -11.95 1.61
C PRO A 184 -11.68 -12.54 0.48
N PHE A 185 -10.34 -12.48 0.61
CA PHE A 185 -9.41 -13.04 -0.37
C PHE A 185 -9.13 -14.53 -0.11
N LEU A 186 -9.10 -14.95 1.15
CA LEU A 186 -9.00 -16.38 1.53
C LEU A 186 -10.19 -17.18 1.01
N ASP A 187 -11.36 -16.55 0.96
CA ASP A 187 -12.62 -17.13 0.46
C ASP A 187 -12.84 -16.90 -1.05
N ALA A 188 -11.88 -16.24 -1.72
CA ALA A 188 -12.03 -15.89 -3.13
C ALA A 188 -11.93 -17.14 -4.04
N GLU A 189 -12.97 -17.39 -4.81
CA GLU A 189 -13.09 -18.56 -5.70
C GLU A 189 -12.95 -18.18 -7.18
N ASN A 190 -12.51 -19.13 -8.00
CA ASN A 190 -12.53 -19.03 -9.46
C ASN A 190 -13.96 -19.24 -9.99
N SER A 191 -14.83 -18.27 -9.77
CA SER A 191 -16.26 -18.35 -10.09
C SER A 191 -16.52 -18.36 -11.60
N PRO A 192 -17.18 -19.39 -12.15
CA PRO A 192 -17.59 -19.43 -13.56
C PRO A 192 -18.49 -18.25 -13.95
N THR A 193 -19.39 -17.85 -13.06
CA THR A 193 -20.29 -16.69 -13.26
C THR A 193 -19.50 -15.39 -13.38
N LYS A 194 -18.49 -15.17 -12.49
CA LYS A 194 -17.63 -13.99 -12.56
C LYS A 194 -16.76 -14.00 -13.82
N ARG A 195 -16.23 -15.18 -14.21
CA ARG A 195 -15.49 -15.32 -15.49
C ARG A 195 -16.38 -14.92 -16.67
N ALA A 196 -17.59 -15.47 -16.77
CA ALA A 196 -18.52 -15.17 -17.85
C ALA A 196 -18.87 -13.67 -17.92
N SER A 197 -19.09 -13.02 -16.77
CA SER A 197 -19.38 -11.57 -16.72
C SER A 197 -18.21 -10.70 -17.22
N LEU A 198 -17.00 -11.22 -17.24
CA LEU A 198 -15.80 -10.58 -17.77
C LEU A 198 -15.47 -11.00 -19.21
N GLY A 199 -16.30 -11.85 -19.85
CA GLY A 199 -16.02 -12.39 -21.16
C GLY A 199 -14.88 -13.42 -21.20
N LEU A 200 -14.55 -14.01 -20.04
CA LEU A 200 -13.53 -15.04 -19.91
C LEU A 200 -14.10 -16.44 -20.17
N SER A 201 -13.40 -17.23 -20.95
CA SER A 201 -13.68 -18.64 -21.15
C SER A 201 -13.11 -19.50 -20.02
N PRO A 202 -13.66 -20.71 -19.76
CA PRO A 202 -13.16 -21.59 -18.69
C PRO A 202 -11.67 -21.94 -18.82
N GLY A 203 -11.16 -22.06 -20.06
CA GLY A 203 -9.76 -22.41 -20.33
C GLY A 203 -8.81 -21.22 -20.44
N ASP A 204 -9.27 -19.98 -20.28
CA ASP A 204 -8.40 -18.83 -20.37
C ASP A 204 -7.41 -18.78 -19.19
N PHE A 205 -6.14 -18.47 -19.49
CA PHE A 205 -5.12 -18.18 -18.49
C PHE A 205 -5.14 -16.67 -18.19
N VAL A 206 -5.55 -16.31 -16.98
CA VAL A 206 -5.81 -14.91 -16.60
C VAL A 206 -4.65 -14.34 -15.79
N VAL A 207 -3.92 -13.41 -16.38
CA VAL A 207 -2.90 -12.59 -15.71
C VAL A 207 -3.54 -11.31 -15.21
N GLY A 208 -3.70 -11.19 -13.90
CA GLY A 208 -4.27 -10.02 -13.25
C GLY A 208 -3.25 -8.94 -12.93
N LYS A 209 -3.69 -7.68 -12.97
CA LYS A 209 -2.93 -6.52 -12.49
C LYS A 209 -3.87 -5.54 -11.80
N ILE A 210 -3.62 -5.28 -10.51
CA ILE A 210 -4.42 -4.36 -9.70
C ILE A 210 -3.59 -3.10 -9.46
N ALA A 211 -3.87 -2.04 -10.19
CA ALA A 211 -3.16 -0.77 -10.07
C ALA A 211 -3.91 0.37 -10.75
N ARG A 212 -3.64 1.60 -10.31
CA ARG A 212 -4.08 2.78 -11.07
C ARG A 212 -3.41 2.81 -12.44
N LEU A 213 -4.17 3.13 -13.48
CA LEU A 213 -3.65 3.33 -14.84
C LEU A 213 -2.90 4.67 -14.91
N PHE A 214 -1.68 4.66 -14.44
CA PHE A 214 -0.85 5.83 -14.20
C PHE A 214 0.63 5.49 -14.39
N GLU A 215 1.48 6.53 -14.48
CA GLU A 215 2.93 6.40 -14.53
C GLU A 215 3.49 5.58 -13.37
N LEU A 216 4.64 4.97 -13.57
CA LEU A 216 5.37 4.15 -12.58
C LEU A 216 4.66 2.86 -12.13
N LYS A 217 3.49 2.53 -12.69
CA LYS A 217 2.79 1.28 -12.35
C LYS A 217 3.14 0.11 -13.29
N GLY A 218 4.03 0.32 -14.28
CA GLY A 218 4.57 -0.73 -15.13
C GLY A 218 3.53 -1.40 -16.05
N HIS A 219 2.51 -0.65 -16.50
CA HIS A 219 1.59 -1.16 -17.51
C HIS A 219 2.29 -1.28 -18.85
N ASP A 220 3.14 -0.31 -19.21
CA ASP A 220 3.92 -0.31 -20.45
C ASP A 220 4.76 -1.59 -20.59
N ASP A 221 5.35 -2.08 -19.50
CA ASP A 221 6.12 -3.32 -19.48
C ASP A 221 5.25 -4.55 -19.83
N LEU A 222 4.01 -4.60 -19.31
CA LEU A 222 3.06 -5.66 -19.63
C LEU A 222 2.62 -5.61 -21.09
N PHE A 223 2.31 -4.41 -21.60
CA PHE A 223 1.93 -4.22 -23.00
C PHE A 223 3.08 -4.57 -23.96
N ALA A 224 4.32 -4.30 -23.61
CA ALA A 224 5.49 -4.61 -24.42
C ALA A 224 5.71 -6.12 -24.64
N ILE A 225 5.31 -6.96 -23.68
CA ILE A 225 5.43 -8.43 -23.80
C ILE A 225 4.15 -9.11 -24.29
N ALA A 226 3.00 -8.43 -24.24
CA ALA A 226 1.69 -9.02 -24.55
C ALA A 226 1.61 -9.70 -25.94
N PRO A 227 2.14 -9.10 -27.04
CA PRO A 227 2.07 -9.76 -28.36
C PRO A 227 2.82 -11.08 -28.43
N ARG A 228 3.97 -11.17 -27.74
CA ARG A 228 4.76 -12.42 -27.71
C ARG A 228 4.10 -13.47 -26.82
N LEU A 229 3.56 -13.07 -25.67
CA LEU A 229 2.79 -13.96 -24.80
C LEU A 229 1.52 -14.46 -25.48
N ALA A 230 0.76 -13.62 -26.18
CA ALA A 230 -0.44 -14.02 -26.91
C ALA A 230 -0.17 -15.06 -28.02
N LYS A 231 0.99 -14.94 -28.70
CA LYS A 231 1.42 -15.96 -29.67
C LYS A 231 1.80 -17.30 -29.01
N ARG A 232 2.42 -17.24 -27.82
CA ARG A 232 2.92 -18.42 -27.09
C ARG A 232 1.82 -19.11 -26.28
N ILE A 233 0.84 -18.33 -25.81
CA ILE A 233 -0.28 -18.77 -24.97
C ILE A 233 -1.56 -18.19 -25.58
N PRO A 234 -2.18 -18.88 -26.55
CA PRO A 234 -3.32 -18.33 -27.32
C PRO A 234 -4.53 -17.96 -26.46
N ASN A 235 -4.72 -18.60 -25.31
CA ASN A 235 -5.81 -18.35 -24.37
C ASN A 235 -5.42 -17.39 -23.23
N ILE A 236 -4.34 -16.61 -23.36
CA ILE A 236 -3.96 -15.63 -22.33
C ILE A 236 -4.90 -14.43 -22.32
N ARG A 237 -5.30 -14.00 -21.12
CA ARG A 237 -6.07 -12.78 -20.88
C ARG A 237 -5.37 -11.92 -19.83
N PHE A 238 -5.38 -10.62 -20.03
CA PHE A 238 -4.83 -9.63 -19.10
C PHE A 238 -5.98 -8.86 -18.47
N LEU A 239 -6.21 -9.11 -17.17
CA LEU A 239 -7.26 -8.46 -16.40
C LEU A 239 -6.69 -7.26 -15.64
N LEU A 240 -6.94 -6.06 -16.16
CA LEU A 240 -6.47 -4.80 -15.58
C LEU A 240 -7.55 -4.22 -14.67
N VAL A 241 -7.32 -4.32 -13.34
CA VAL A 241 -8.25 -3.85 -12.32
C VAL A 241 -7.80 -2.49 -11.82
N GLY A 242 -8.61 -1.47 -12.09
CA GLY A 242 -8.36 -0.08 -11.73
C GLY A 242 -8.61 0.88 -12.87
N ASP A 243 -8.48 2.15 -12.57
CA ASP A 243 -8.69 3.26 -13.52
C ASP A 243 -7.58 4.31 -13.37
N GLY A 244 -7.55 5.30 -14.28
CA GLY A 244 -6.60 6.39 -14.21
C GLY A 244 -6.51 7.19 -15.52
N VAL A 245 -5.73 8.27 -15.47
CA VAL A 245 -5.59 9.22 -16.58
C VAL A 245 -4.99 8.61 -17.84
N TRP A 246 -4.34 7.45 -17.75
CA TRP A 246 -3.75 6.74 -18.89
C TRP A 246 -4.64 5.63 -19.48
N ARG A 247 -5.86 5.46 -18.99
CA ARG A 247 -6.78 4.42 -19.50
C ARG A 247 -6.92 4.49 -21.02
N GLY A 248 -7.33 5.62 -21.58
CA GLY A 248 -7.51 5.76 -23.02
C GLY A 248 -6.22 5.57 -23.84
N ARG A 249 -5.05 5.86 -23.24
CA ARG A 249 -3.74 5.53 -23.84
C ARG A 249 -3.56 4.02 -23.96
N PHE A 250 -3.83 3.27 -22.89
CA PHE A 250 -3.64 1.82 -22.87
C PHE A 250 -4.68 1.08 -23.72
N GLU A 251 -5.92 1.55 -23.80
CA GLU A 251 -6.94 1.00 -24.71
C GLU A 251 -6.54 1.18 -26.18
N ARG A 252 -5.96 2.33 -26.56
CA ARG A 252 -5.40 2.52 -27.91
C ARG A 252 -4.19 1.62 -28.15
N LEU A 253 -3.25 1.58 -27.20
CA LEU A 253 -2.05 0.74 -27.31
C LEU A 253 -2.40 -0.74 -27.50
N ALA A 254 -3.43 -1.27 -26.80
CA ALA A 254 -3.90 -2.64 -26.99
C ALA A 254 -4.27 -2.93 -28.44
N LYS A 255 -4.97 -2.00 -29.11
CA LYS A 255 -5.35 -2.09 -30.52
C LYS A 255 -4.15 -1.99 -31.45
N GLU A 256 -3.25 -1.03 -31.18
CA GLU A 256 -2.04 -0.81 -31.98
C GLU A 256 -1.12 -2.05 -32.03
N ILE A 257 -1.02 -2.78 -30.89
CA ILE A 257 -0.23 -4.01 -30.81
C ILE A 257 -1.02 -5.27 -31.21
N GLY A 258 -2.28 -5.14 -31.64
CA GLY A 258 -3.14 -6.26 -32.05
C GLY A 258 -3.53 -7.22 -30.94
N CYS A 259 -3.64 -6.74 -29.69
CA CYS A 259 -3.96 -7.53 -28.51
C CYS A 259 -5.21 -7.04 -27.76
N ASP A 260 -6.06 -6.22 -28.41
CA ASP A 260 -7.25 -5.65 -27.79
C ASP A 260 -8.20 -6.72 -27.22
N GLN A 261 -8.30 -7.87 -27.87
CA GLN A 261 -9.11 -9.00 -27.40
C GLN A 261 -8.50 -9.72 -26.17
N ASN A 262 -7.20 -9.51 -25.89
CA ASN A 262 -6.55 -10.12 -24.75
C ASN A 262 -6.69 -9.28 -23.48
N PHE A 263 -6.97 -7.97 -23.59
CA PHE A 263 -7.05 -7.05 -22.45
C PHE A 263 -8.49 -6.80 -21.99
N ILE A 264 -8.71 -6.92 -20.67
CA ILE A 264 -9.98 -6.60 -20.01
C ILE A 264 -9.72 -5.47 -19.02
N PHE A 265 -10.37 -4.32 -19.23
CA PHE A 265 -10.28 -3.14 -18.37
C PHE A 265 -11.52 -3.03 -17.51
N THR A 266 -11.43 -3.29 -16.21
CA THR A 266 -12.61 -3.21 -15.32
C THR A 266 -13.00 -1.77 -14.99
N GLY A 267 -12.07 -0.82 -15.10
CA GLY A 267 -12.24 0.51 -14.53
C GLY A 267 -12.12 0.50 -13.00
N LEU A 268 -12.55 1.58 -12.38
CA LEU A 268 -12.60 1.69 -10.92
C LEU A 268 -13.74 0.82 -10.39
N VAL A 269 -13.40 -0.14 -9.55
CA VAL A 269 -14.37 -1.03 -8.89
C VAL A 269 -14.39 -0.79 -7.38
N PRO A 270 -15.52 -1.05 -6.71
CA PRO A 270 -15.57 -1.02 -5.25
C PRO A 270 -14.57 -2.00 -4.62
N PRO A 271 -13.96 -1.67 -3.47
CA PRO A 271 -13.04 -2.59 -2.76
C PRO A 271 -13.64 -3.98 -2.50
N SER A 272 -14.95 -4.08 -2.27
CA SER A 272 -15.66 -5.34 -2.05
C SER A 272 -15.69 -6.27 -3.27
N GLU A 273 -15.45 -5.75 -4.48
CA GLU A 273 -15.39 -6.56 -5.69
C GLU A 273 -13.98 -7.11 -6.00
N ILE A 274 -12.95 -6.53 -5.38
CA ILE A 274 -11.56 -6.96 -5.65
C ILE A 274 -11.35 -8.45 -5.37
N PRO A 275 -11.85 -9.04 -4.25
CA PRO A 275 -11.66 -10.47 -4.00
C PRO A 275 -12.19 -11.37 -5.13
N SER A 276 -13.40 -11.09 -5.65
CA SER A 276 -13.98 -11.87 -6.74
C SER A 276 -13.20 -11.74 -8.05
N LEU A 277 -12.58 -10.59 -8.31
CA LEU A 277 -11.70 -10.38 -9.46
C LEU A 277 -10.37 -11.11 -9.28
N VAL A 278 -9.80 -11.10 -8.07
CA VAL A 278 -8.59 -11.88 -7.76
C VAL A 278 -8.86 -13.39 -7.88
N GLY A 279 -10.03 -13.84 -7.43
CA GLY A 279 -10.44 -15.24 -7.51
C GLY A 279 -10.36 -15.84 -8.91
N VAL A 280 -10.68 -15.07 -9.96
CA VAL A 280 -10.64 -15.54 -11.36
C VAL A 280 -9.26 -15.41 -12.02
N MET A 281 -8.26 -14.83 -11.36
CA MET A 281 -6.90 -14.77 -11.86
C MET A 281 -6.18 -16.11 -11.69
N ASP A 282 -5.25 -16.42 -12.59
CA ASP A 282 -4.32 -17.56 -12.48
C ASP A 282 -2.97 -17.13 -11.94
N ALA A 283 -2.58 -15.88 -12.18
CA ALA A 283 -1.40 -15.22 -11.62
C ALA A 283 -1.64 -13.71 -11.52
N LEU A 284 -0.95 -13.04 -10.58
CA LEU A 284 -0.96 -11.58 -10.51
C LEU A 284 0.42 -11.01 -10.85
N VAL A 285 0.46 -9.94 -11.66
CA VAL A 285 1.69 -9.18 -11.93
C VAL A 285 1.68 -7.86 -11.19
N HIS A 286 2.81 -7.53 -10.55
CA HIS A 286 3.02 -6.26 -9.89
C HIS A 286 4.32 -5.61 -10.40
N LEU A 287 4.18 -4.74 -11.41
CA LEU A 287 5.30 -4.18 -12.16
C LEU A 287 5.57 -2.71 -11.79
N SER A 288 5.22 -2.31 -10.58
CA SER A 288 5.44 -0.94 -10.11
C SER A 288 6.93 -0.65 -9.93
N ARG A 289 7.30 0.60 -10.20
CA ARG A 289 8.66 1.13 -10.04
C ARG A 289 8.78 2.04 -8.81
N ARG A 290 7.75 2.06 -7.97
CA ARG A 290 7.70 2.78 -6.70
C ARG A 290 6.54 2.29 -5.84
N GLU A 291 6.85 1.81 -4.65
CA GLU A 291 5.87 1.37 -3.65
C GLU A 291 6.40 1.63 -2.21
N GLY A 292 5.55 1.44 -1.21
CA GLY A 292 5.99 1.11 0.14
C GLY A 292 5.96 -0.41 0.28
N LEU A 293 4.83 -0.94 0.77
CA LEU A 293 4.48 -2.36 0.70
C LEU A 293 3.30 -2.53 -0.27
N PRO A 294 3.46 -3.25 -1.40
CA PRO A 294 2.42 -3.34 -2.42
C PRO A 294 1.26 -4.24 -1.98
N ARG A 295 0.07 -3.67 -1.78
CA ARG A 295 -1.13 -4.39 -1.31
C ARG A 295 -1.61 -5.50 -2.23
N ALA A 296 -1.48 -5.32 -3.54
CA ALA A 296 -1.96 -6.30 -4.51
C ALA A 296 -1.30 -7.67 -4.37
N LEU A 297 -0.04 -7.71 -3.89
CA LEU A 297 0.68 -8.95 -3.66
C LEU A 297 0.04 -9.78 -2.53
N PRO A 298 -0.08 -9.30 -1.28
CA PRO A 298 -0.73 -10.06 -0.21
C PRO A 298 -2.19 -10.44 -0.54
N GLN A 299 -2.92 -9.58 -1.25
CA GLN A 299 -4.29 -9.87 -1.66
C GLN A 299 -4.37 -11.06 -2.63
N ALA A 300 -3.49 -11.12 -3.64
CA ALA A 300 -3.43 -12.25 -4.56
C ALA A 300 -2.93 -13.52 -3.86
N MET A 301 -1.94 -13.39 -2.99
CA MET A 301 -1.37 -14.51 -2.23
C MET A 301 -2.39 -15.11 -1.26
N ALA A 302 -3.23 -14.30 -0.60
CA ALA A 302 -4.32 -14.79 0.24
C ALA A 302 -5.31 -15.67 -0.56
N ALA A 303 -5.57 -15.33 -1.83
CA ALA A 303 -6.36 -16.13 -2.76
C ALA A 303 -5.55 -17.31 -3.38
N ALA A 304 -4.40 -17.66 -2.82
CA ALA A 304 -3.49 -18.68 -3.32
C ALA A 304 -3.08 -18.48 -4.80
N LYS A 305 -2.97 -17.22 -5.25
CA LYS A 305 -2.48 -16.90 -6.60
C LYS A 305 -0.99 -16.62 -6.56
N PRO A 306 -0.18 -17.26 -7.43
CA PRO A 306 1.23 -16.92 -7.56
C PRO A 306 1.38 -15.48 -8.06
N VAL A 307 2.45 -14.82 -7.62
CA VAL A 307 2.71 -13.43 -7.99
C VAL A 307 4.01 -13.32 -8.79
N VAL A 308 4.04 -12.38 -9.73
CA VAL A 308 5.26 -11.98 -10.44
C VAL A 308 5.46 -10.49 -10.22
N ALA A 309 6.52 -10.10 -9.56
CA ALA A 309 6.73 -8.71 -9.17
C ALA A 309 8.09 -8.19 -9.67
N PHE A 310 8.15 -6.90 -9.97
CA PHE A 310 9.43 -6.22 -10.06
C PHE A 310 10.03 -6.05 -8.66
N ASP A 311 11.33 -6.25 -8.55
CA ASP A 311 12.11 -5.99 -7.33
C ASP A 311 12.24 -4.48 -7.14
N CYS A 312 11.25 -3.93 -6.46
CA CYS A 312 11.12 -2.51 -6.21
C CYS A 312 10.60 -2.27 -4.80
N ASP A 313 11.34 -1.49 -4.04
CA ASP A 313 10.99 -1.12 -2.67
C ASP A 313 10.63 -2.38 -1.83
N GLY A 314 9.48 -2.40 -1.16
CA GLY A 314 9.07 -3.55 -0.32
C GLY A 314 8.49 -4.75 -1.08
N ALA A 315 8.54 -4.81 -2.42
CA ALA A 315 7.98 -5.94 -3.16
C ALA A 315 8.70 -7.25 -2.88
N GLY A 316 10.05 -7.22 -2.76
CA GLY A 316 10.87 -8.39 -2.45
C GLY A 316 10.65 -8.95 -1.04
N GLU A 317 10.05 -8.16 -0.14
CA GLU A 317 9.72 -8.62 1.22
C GLU A 317 8.41 -9.42 1.29
N VAL A 318 7.63 -9.40 0.20
CA VAL A 318 6.37 -10.14 0.04
C VAL A 318 6.52 -11.24 -1.01
N CYS A 319 7.02 -10.88 -2.19
CA CYS A 319 7.30 -11.81 -3.27
C CYS A 319 8.69 -12.43 -3.09
N LEU A 320 8.78 -13.56 -2.39
CA LEU A 320 10.02 -14.31 -2.20
C LEU A 320 10.30 -15.14 -3.45
N ASP A 321 11.38 -14.82 -4.19
CA ASP A 321 11.68 -15.46 -5.48
C ASP A 321 11.80 -16.98 -5.37
N GLY A 322 11.08 -17.69 -6.25
CA GLY A 322 10.99 -19.14 -6.29
C GLY A 322 10.23 -19.79 -5.13
N LYS A 323 9.72 -19.02 -4.16
CA LYS A 323 8.98 -19.52 -2.98
C LYS A 323 7.51 -19.13 -3.01
N THR A 324 7.22 -17.84 -3.09
CA THR A 324 5.84 -17.32 -3.11
C THR A 324 5.46 -16.71 -4.45
N GLY A 325 6.42 -16.62 -5.36
CA GLY A 325 6.27 -16.02 -6.68
C GLY A 325 7.60 -15.89 -7.38
N HIS A 326 7.66 -14.96 -8.35
CA HIS A 326 8.89 -14.62 -9.05
C HIS A 326 9.20 -13.14 -8.90
N LEU A 327 10.41 -12.85 -8.42
CA LEU A 327 10.93 -11.48 -8.31
C LEU A 327 11.86 -11.21 -9.50
N ILE A 328 11.66 -10.07 -10.15
CA ILE A 328 12.31 -9.74 -11.43
C ILE A 328 12.84 -8.31 -11.35
N GLU A 329 14.04 -8.09 -11.85
CA GLU A 329 14.60 -6.74 -11.99
C GLU A 329 13.69 -5.85 -12.85
N PRO A 330 13.42 -4.60 -12.43
CA PRO A 330 12.61 -3.69 -13.20
C PRO A 330 13.12 -3.49 -14.63
N GLY A 331 12.28 -3.86 -15.62
CA GLY A 331 12.63 -3.74 -17.04
C GLY A 331 13.22 -5.00 -17.67
N ASP A 332 13.48 -6.09 -16.92
CA ASP A 332 13.84 -7.38 -17.48
C ASP A 332 12.60 -8.07 -18.10
N LEU A 333 12.20 -7.56 -19.26
CA LEU A 333 11.02 -8.03 -19.99
C LEU A 333 11.18 -9.49 -20.48
N PRO A 334 12.36 -9.96 -20.94
CA PRO A 334 12.55 -11.37 -21.30
C PRO A 334 12.26 -12.32 -20.14
N LYS A 335 12.77 -12.01 -18.94
CA LYS A 335 12.53 -12.83 -17.74
C LYS A 335 11.07 -12.77 -17.30
N LEU A 336 10.42 -11.60 -17.39
CA LEU A 336 8.99 -11.44 -17.11
C LEU A 336 8.15 -12.34 -18.03
N GLU A 337 8.43 -12.33 -19.34
CA GLU A 337 7.77 -13.18 -20.32
C GLU A 337 8.00 -14.68 -20.04
N GLU A 338 9.24 -15.07 -19.75
CA GLU A 338 9.60 -16.45 -19.40
C GLU A 338 8.81 -16.94 -18.18
N ARG A 339 8.77 -16.15 -17.10
CA ARG A 339 8.12 -16.53 -15.84
C ARG A 339 6.61 -16.65 -16.01
N LEU A 340 5.98 -15.74 -16.75
CA LEU A 340 4.54 -15.82 -17.05
C LEU A 340 4.21 -17.04 -17.93
N ALA A 341 5.04 -17.32 -18.95
CA ALA A 341 4.87 -18.50 -19.79
C ALA A 341 5.07 -19.80 -19.00
N LYS A 342 6.01 -19.84 -18.06
CA LYS A 342 6.20 -20.99 -17.17
C LYS A 342 4.97 -21.21 -16.30
N LEU A 343 4.44 -20.15 -15.66
CA LEU A 343 3.21 -20.24 -14.88
C LEU A 343 2.00 -20.70 -15.71
N ALA A 344 1.88 -20.29 -16.96
CA ALA A 344 0.78 -20.73 -17.83
C ALA A 344 0.82 -22.24 -18.09
N ASN A 345 2.00 -22.82 -18.25
CA ASN A 345 2.18 -24.21 -18.65
C ASN A 345 2.42 -25.19 -17.48
N ASP A 346 2.60 -24.69 -16.26
CA ASP A 346 2.93 -25.49 -15.07
C ASP A 346 1.92 -25.24 -13.94
N ALA A 347 0.82 -25.96 -13.98
CA ALA A 347 -0.24 -25.87 -12.97
C ALA A 347 0.24 -26.32 -11.57
N PRO A 348 1.02 -27.39 -11.41
CA PRO A 348 1.65 -27.73 -10.12
C PRO A 348 2.48 -26.60 -9.51
N LEU A 349 3.32 -25.94 -10.33
CA LEU A 349 4.09 -24.80 -9.87
C LEU A 349 3.20 -23.63 -9.41
N ARG A 350 2.14 -23.31 -10.19
CA ARG A 350 1.18 -22.28 -9.78
C ARG A 350 0.58 -22.57 -8.41
N THR A 351 0.16 -23.81 -8.20
CA THR A 351 -0.44 -24.23 -6.93
C THR A 351 0.57 -24.14 -5.79
N ALA A 352 1.79 -24.65 -5.99
CA ALA A 352 2.84 -24.64 -4.96
C ALA A 352 3.21 -23.21 -4.52
N LEU A 353 3.46 -22.31 -5.48
CA LEU A 353 3.78 -20.90 -5.20
C LEU A 353 2.60 -20.17 -4.54
N GLY A 354 1.38 -20.41 -5.03
CA GLY A 354 0.18 -19.80 -4.48
C GLY A 354 -0.08 -20.22 -3.03
N GLN A 355 0.05 -21.49 -2.70
CA GLN A 355 -0.13 -22.01 -1.34
C GLN A 355 0.95 -21.49 -0.38
N ALA A 356 2.21 -21.46 -0.83
CA ALA A 356 3.29 -20.88 -0.03
C ALA A 356 3.07 -19.38 0.22
N GLY A 357 2.58 -18.66 -0.79
CA GLY A 357 2.20 -17.26 -0.65
C GLY A 357 1.07 -17.05 0.35
N ARG A 358 0.01 -17.87 0.26
CA ARG A 358 -1.13 -17.84 1.20
C ARG A 358 -0.66 -18.03 2.64
N LYS A 359 0.16 -19.04 2.89
CA LYS A 359 0.72 -19.29 4.22
C LYS A 359 1.48 -18.08 4.76
N LEU A 360 2.35 -17.48 3.96
CA LEU A 360 3.13 -16.31 4.37
C LEU A 360 2.22 -15.14 4.77
N VAL A 361 1.16 -14.86 4.00
CA VAL A 361 0.32 -13.70 4.30
C VAL A 361 -0.60 -13.93 5.51
N GLU A 362 -1.05 -15.16 5.75
CA GLU A 362 -1.78 -15.54 6.96
C GLU A 362 -0.92 -15.40 8.24
N GLU A 363 0.40 -15.64 8.13
CA GLU A 363 1.34 -15.54 9.24
C GLU A 363 1.82 -14.10 9.50
N GLU A 364 1.92 -13.23 8.47
CA GLU A 364 2.66 -11.98 8.59
C GLU A 364 1.85 -10.70 8.35
N PHE A 365 0.71 -10.79 7.60
CA PHE A 365 0.05 -9.62 7.05
C PHE A 365 -1.40 -9.44 7.51
N THR A 366 -1.78 -10.03 8.63
CA THR A 366 -3.12 -9.85 9.19
C THR A 366 -3.24 -8.52 9.95
N VAL A 367 -4.46 -8.04 10.13
CA VAL A 367 -4.73 -6.85 10.95
C VAL A 367 -4.33 -7.09 12.41
N GLU A 368 -4.56 -8.29 12.92
CA GLU A 368 -4.20 -8.69 14.28
C GLU A 368 -2.69 -8.58 14.52
N GLN A 369 -1.87 -9.07 13.58
CA GLN A 369 -0.42 -8.96 13.63
C GLN A 369 0.06 -7.51 13.62
N LEU A 370 -0.52 -6.68 12.74
CA LEU A 370 -0.23 -5.25 12.69
C LEU A 370 -0.50 -4.58 14.04
N VAL A 371 -1.69 -4.81 14.59
CA VAL A 371 -2.14 -4.19 15.85
C VAL A 371 -1.28 -4.65 17.03
N GLU A 372 -0.99 -5.94 17.12
CA GLU A 372 -0.17 -6.50 18.20
C GLU A 372 1.25 -5.94 18.16
N ARG A 373 1.92 -5.97 17.00
CA ARG A 373 3.27 -5.41 16.84
C ARG A 373 3.31 -3.92 17.18
N GLN A 374 2.27 -3.17 16.82
CA GLN A 374 2.19 -1.74 17.12
C GLN A 374 1.95 -1.49 18.62
N TYR A 375 1.11 -2.30 19.26
CA TYR A 375 0.84 -2.23 20.69
C TYR A 375 2.09 -2.53 21.52
N GLU A 376 2.81 -3.61 21.19
CA GLU A 376 4.06 -3.99 21.87
C GLU A 376 5.17 -2.93 21.66
N LEU A 377 5.27 -2.34 20.46
CA LEU A 377 6.18 -1.22 20.23
C LEU A 377 5.87 -0.05 21.16
N TYR A 378 4.60 0.33 21.31
CA TYR A 378 4.23 1.45 22.20
C TYR A 378 4.56 1.16 23.65
N LYS A 379 4.29 -0.05 24.13
CA LYS A 379 4.66 -0.47 25.51
C LYS A 379 6.17 -0.36 25.73
N ARG A 380 6.97 -0.86 24.79
CA ARG A 380 8.44 -0.81 24.86
C ARG A 380 8.97 0.63 24.87
N LEU A 381 8.38 1.54 24.11
CA LEU A 381 8.84 2.94 24.05
C LEU A 381 8.42 3.76 25.28
N LEU A 382 7.41 3.33 26.03
CA LEU A 382 6.95 3.99 27.24
C LEU A 382 7.53 3.39 28.52
N ALA A 383 8.13 2.20 28.46
CA ALA A 383 8.87 1.58 29.55
C ALA A 383 10.21 2.30 29.79
#